data_34a8cd60faff556812467db7c1f02798
#
_entry.id   34a8cd60faff556812467db7c1f02798
#
_cell.length_a   1.000
_cell.length_b   1.000
_cell.length_c   1.000
_cell.angle_alpha   90.00
_cell.angle_beta   90.00
_cell.angle_gamma   90.00
#
_symmetry.space_group_name_H-M   'P 1'
#
loop_
_entity.id
_entity.type
_entity.pdbx_description
1 polymer ?
#
loop_
_entity_poly.entity_id
_entity_poly.type
_entity_poly.pdbx_seq_one_letter_code
_entity_poly.pdbx_strand_id
1 'polypeptide(L)'
;VMEIHVYDTYVKAKDGHTMHFDVFTAVKDDQKAIEYAKQWLTSIGEGDAAVTSKECSFCHSQGAPDNVADAINKDGYFIYKMEGCK
;
A
#
# COMPACT_ATOMS: atom_id res chain seq x y z
N VAL A 1 -3.09 16.61 -13.57
CA VAL A 1 -2.76 16.17 -12.20
C VAL A 1 -3.33 14.78 -11.99
N MET A 2 -2.49 13.85 -11.57
CA MET A 2 -2.93 12.48 -11.30
C MET A 2 -3.71 12.42 -9.99
N GLU A 3 -4.88 11.80 -10.01
CA GLU A 3 -5.61 11.48 -8.79
C GLU A 3 -5.20 10.11 -8.31
N ILE A 4 -4.94 9.98 -7.01
CA ILE A 4 -4.61 8.70 -6.39
C ILE A 4 -5.66 8.33 -5.34
N HIS A 5 -5.75 7.04 -5.10
CA HIS A 5 -6.64 6.47 -4.10
C HIS A 5 -5.79 5.86 -3.01
N VAL A 6 -6.06 6.24 -1.77
CA VAL A 6 -5.25 5.88 -0.60
C VAL A 6 -5.94 4.74 0.14
N TYR A 7 -5.21 3.63 0.32
CA TYR A 7 -5.69 2.47 1.07
C TYR A 7 -4.86 2.33 2.33
N ASP A 8 -5.51 2.50 3.48
CA ASP A 8 -4.89 2.40 4.79
C ASP A 8 -4.68 0.92 5.13
N THR A 9 -3.46 0.55 5.51
CA THR A 9 -3.10 -0.87 5.63
C THR A 9 -2.37 -1.14 6.94
N TYR A 10 -2.87 -2.12 7.69
CA TYR A 10 -2.27 -2.60 8.95
C TYR A 10 -2.08 -4.09 8.84
N VAL A 11 -0.84 -4.56 8.91
CA VAL A 11 -0.55 -5.99 8.83
C VAL A 11 0.41 -6.42 9.93
N LYS A 12 0.37 -7.70 10.28
CA LYS A 12 1.29 -8.29 11.25
C LYS A 12 2.52 -8.81 10.52
N ALA A 13 3.69 -8.36 10.94
CA ALA A 13 4.95 -8.92 10.49
C ALA A 13 5.14 -10.32 11.10
N LYS A 14 6.10 -11.08 10.58
CA LYS A 14 6.34 -12.44 11.06
C LYS A 14 6.80 -12.51 12.52
N ASP A 15 7.40 -11.42 13.03
CA ASP A 15 7.79 -11.34 14.44
C ASP A 15 6.65 -10.86 15.34
N GLY A 16 5.47 -10.61 14.78
CA GLY A 16 4.28 -10.21 15.51
C GLY A 16 4.06 -8.72 15.64
N HIS A 17 5.01 -7.88 15.23
CA HIS A 17 4.77 -6.44 15.31
C HIS A 17 3.84 -5.96 14.18
N THR A 18 3.16 -4.86 14.40
CA THR A 18 2.24 -4.29 13.41
C THR A 18 2.98 -3.32 12.51
N MET A 19 2.75 -3.47 11.20
CA MET A 19 3.23 -2.52 10.19
C MET A 19 2.04 -1.72 9.68
N HIS A 20 2.17 -0.40 9.68
CA HIS A 20 1.16 0.52 9.18
C HIS A 20 1.71 1.26 7.97
N PHE A 21 1.04 1.16 6.85
CA PHE A 21 1.43 1.87 5.64
C PHE A 21 0.21 2.14 4.77
N ASP A 22 0.36 3.11 3.85
CA ASP A 22 -0.68 3.38 2.86
C ASP A 22 -0.24 2.87 1.50
N VAL A 23 -1.20 2.29 0.78
CA VAL A 23 -1.01 1.93 -0.63
C VAL A 23 -1.68 3.02 -1.47
N PHE A 24 -0.91 3.66 -2.34
CA PHE A 24 -1.42 4.68 -3.26
C PHE A 24 -1.53 4.06 -4.65
N THR A 25 -2.72 4.13 -5.23
CA THR A 25 -2.97 3.56 -6.57
C THR A 25 -3.67 4.59 -7.46
N ALA A 26 -3.52 4.44 -8.77
CA ALA A 26 -4.26 5.26 -9.74
C ALA A 26 -5.68 4.74 -9.97
N VAL A 27 -5.96 3.50 -9.58
CA VAL A 27 -7.25 2.83 -9.78
C VAL A 27 -7.90 2.58 -8.43
N LYS A 28 -9.17 2.94 -8.30
CA LYS A 28 -9.92 2.65 -7.07
C LYS A 28 -10.49 1.23 -7.14
N ASP A 29 -9.66 0.26 -6.72
CA ASP A 29 -9.99 -1.15 -6.79
C ASP A 29 -9.38 -1.84 -5.58
N ASP A 30 -10.24 -2.35 -4.69
CA ASP A 30 -9.81 -2.97 -3.43
C ASP A 30 -8.88 -4.16 -3.66
N GLN A 31 -9.18 -4.99 -4.64
CA GLN A 31 -8.37 -6.18 -4.93
C GLN A 31 -6.98 -5.79 -5.45
N LYS A 32 -6.92 -4.76 -6.28
CA LYS A 32 -5.64 -4.24 -6.77
C LYS A 32 -4.79 -3.70 -5.63
N ALA A 33 -5.40 -2.95 -4.72
CA ALA A 33 -4.66 -2.40 -3.57
C ALA A 33 -4.10 -3.53 -2.70
N ILE A 34 -4.89 -4.58 -2.47
CA ILE A 34 -4.45 -5.75 -1.70
C ILE A 34 -3.28 -6.45 -2.42
N GLU A 35 -3.36 -6.62 -3.73
CA GLU A 35 -2.29 -7.22 -4.52
C GLU A 35 -0.99 -6.42 -4.42
N TYR A 36 -1.08 -5.09 -4.52
CA TYR A 36 0.07 -4.21 -4.39
C TYR A 36 0.68 -4.28 -2.99
N ALA A 37 -0.17 -4.33 -1.96
CA ALA A 37 0.30 -4.49 -0.58
C ALA A 37 1.10 -5.79 -0.43
N LYS A 38 0.56 -6.90 -0.95
CA LYS A 38 1.24 -8.20 -0.91
C LYS A 38 2.55 -8.18 -1.66
N GLN A 39 2.55 -7.55 -2.84
CA GLN A 39 3.75 -7.44 -3.67
C GLN A 39 4.86 -6.70 -2.94
N TRP A 40 4.52 -5.58 -2.31
CA TRP A 40 5.49 -4.81 -1.55
C TRP A 40 6.00 -5.58 -0.32
N LEU A 41 5.10 -6.24 0.42
CA LEU A 41 5.48 -7.04 1.58
C LEU A 41 6.45 -8.16 1.19
N THR A 42 6.21 -8.81 0.06
CA THR A 42 7.14 -9.81 -0.46
C THR A 42 8.52 -9.20 -0.71
N SER A 43 8.56 -7.97 -1.23
CA SER A 43 9.83 -7.30 -1.55
C SER A 43 10.66 -6.97 -0.30
N ILE A 44 10.03 -6.87 0.87
CA ILE A 44 10.74 -6.60 2.13
C ILE A 44 10.86 -7.84 3.03
N GLY A 45 10.57 -9.02 2.49
CA GLY A 45 10.73 -10.28 3.22
C GLY A 45 9.56 -10.61 4.16
N GLU A 46 8.40 -9.95 3.98
CA GLU A 46 7.21 -10.17 4.81
C GLU A 46 6.05 -10.74 3.99
N GLY A 47 6.37 -11.52 2.96
CA GLY A 47 5.34 -12.05 2.06
C GLY A 47 4.35 -13.01 2.68
N ASP A 48 4.64 -13.53 3.89
CA ASP A 48 3.72 -14.42 4.60
C ASP A 48 2.63 -13.66 5.38
N ALA A 49 2.72 -12.33 5.47
CA ALA A 49 1.74 -11.54 6.18
C ALA A 49 0.38 -11.62 5.49
N ALA A 50 -0.68 -11.80 6.29
CA ALA A 50 -2.04 -11.86 5.76
C ALA A 50 -2.53 -10.46 5.40
N VAL A 51 -3.02 -10.29 4.19
CA VAL A 51 -3.62 -9.03 3.73
C VAL A 51 -4.95 -9.34 3.07
N THR A 52 -6.02 -8.93 3.73
CA THR A 52 -7.38 -9.05 3.19
C THR A 52 -8.03 -7.67 3.23
N SER A 53 -9.30 -7.58 2.90
CA SER A 53 -10.06 -6.33 3.01
C SER A 53 -10.15 -5.82 4.45
N LYS A 54 -9.84 -6.66 5.44
CA LYS A 54 -9.79 -6.24 6.84
C LYS A 54 -8.53 -5.44 7.15
N GLU A 55 -7.40 -5.83 6.54
CA GLU A 55 -6.11 -5.18 6.77
C GLU A 55 -5.89 -4.00 5.84
N CYS A 56 -6.51 -3.99 4.66
CA CYS A 56 -6.27 -2.99 3.62
C CYS A 56 -7.61 -2.43 3.17
N SER A 57 -7.91 -1.17 3.53
CA SER A 57 -9.20 -0.57 3.21
C SER A 57 -9.05 0.84 2.66
N PHE A 58 -9.99 1.20 1.78
CA PHE A 58 -10.01 2.52 1.15
C PHE A 58 -10.19 3.62 2.21
N CYS A 59 -9.34 4.64 2.13
CA CYS A 59 -9.40 5.78 3.04
C CYS A 59 -9.97 7.02 2.34
N HIS A 60 -9.25 7.51 1.31
CA HIS A 60 -9.67 8.70 0.58
C HIS A 60 -8.93 8.80 -0.75
N SER A 61 -9.34 9.78 -1.57
CA SER A 61 -8.66 10.10 -2.82
C SER A 61 -8.08 11.50 -2.74
N GLN A 62 -6.96 11.72 -3.41
CA GLN A 62 -6.29 13.03 -3.42
C GLN A 62 -5.41 13.17 -4.66
N GLY A 63 -4.88 14.37 -4.89
CA GLY A 63 -3.90 14.59 -5.94
C GLY A 63 -2.56 14.01 -5.56
N ALA A 64 -1.83 13.48 -6.54
CA ALA A 64 -0.53 12.88 -6.31
C ALA A 64 0.58 13.91 -6.43
N PRO A 65 1.50 13.98 -5.45
CA PRO A 65 2.76 14.70 -5.65
C PRO A 65 3.56 14.06 -6.79
N ASP A 66 4.49 14.80 -7.38
CA ASP A 66 5.25 14.33 -8.55
C ASP A 66 5.98 13.02 -8.29
N ASN A 67 6.61 12.88 -7.13
CA ASN A 67 7.35 11.65 -6.79
C ASN A 67 6.42 10.42 -6.70
N VAL A 68 5.21 10.62 -6.22
CA VAL A 68 4.22 9.56 -6.11
C VAL A 68 3.69 9.20 -7.51
N ALA A 69 3.37 10.21 -8.31
CA ALA A 69 2.91 10.00 -9.69
C ALA A 69 3.97 9.23 -10.50
N ASP A 70 5.24 9.60 -10.36
CA ASP A 70 6.34 8.93 -11.06
C ASP A 70 6.44 7.45 -10.64
N ALA A 71 6.33 7.16 -9.36
CA ALA A 71 6.39 5.80 -8.84
C ALA A 71 5.21 4.96 -9.37
N ILE A 72 4.02 5.53 -9.39
CA ILE A 72 2.83 4.84 -9.90
C ILE A 72 2.96 4.56 -11.38
N ASN A 73 3.49 5.51 -12.15
CA ASN A 73 3.70 5.31 -13.59
C ASN A 73 4.73 4.22 -13.85
N LYS A 74 5.70 4.08 -12.98
CA LYS A 74 6.77 3.08 -13.11
C LYS A 74 6.36 1.71 -12.56
N ASP A 75 5.83 1.68 -11.35
CA ASP A 75 5.61 0.43 -10.60
C ASP A 75 4.14 0.03 -10.45
N GLY A 76 3.21 0.94 -10.75
CA GLY A 76 1.78 0.73 -10.59
C GLY A 76 1.24 1.18 -9.25
N TYR A 77 2.09 1.40 -8.26
CA TYR A 77 1.68 1.81 -6.93
C TYR A 77 2.83 2.52 -6.22
N PHE A 78 2.50 3.15 -5.09
CA PHE A 78 3.48 3.74 -4.20
C PHE A 78 3.12 3.37 -2.76
N ILE A 79 4.12 3.02 -1.96
CA ILE A 79 3.91 2.69 -0.54
C ILE A 79 4.41 3.86 0.31
N TYR A 80 3.51 4.40 1.13
CA TYR A 80 3.85 5.42 2.12
C TYR A 80 4.00 4.74 3.47
N LYS A 81 5.24 4.59 3.92
CA LYS A 81 5.55 3.86 5.16
C LYS A 81 5.28 4.74 6.37
N MET A 82 4.61 4.17 7.35
CA MET A 82 4.34 4.83 8.63
C MET A 82 5.02 4.03 9.75
N GLU A 83 4.27 3.56 10.74
CA GLU A 83 4.84 2.88 11.88
C GLU A 83 5.18 1.42 11.57
N GLY A 84 6.26 0.93 12.15
CA GLY A 84 6.63 -0.47 12.07
C GLY A 84 7.17 -0.93 10.73
N CYS A 85 7.36 -0.05 9.77
CA CYS A 85 7.91 -0.38 8.45
C CYS A 85 9.40 -0.07 8.42
N LYS A 86 10.14 -0.85 7.66
CA LYS A 86 11.59 -0.64 7.48
C LYS A 86 11.88 0.16 6.25
#